data_36cf2420005cc0e32537b2dc65808a43
#
_entry.id   36cf2420005cc0e32537b2dc65808a43
#
_cell.length_a   1.000
_cell.length_b   1.000
_cell.length_c   1.000
_cell.angle_alpha   90.00
_cell.angle_beta   90.00
_cell.angle_gamma   90.00
#
_symmetry.space_group_name_H-M   'P 1'
#
loop_
_entity.id
_entity.type
_entity.pdbx_description
1 polymer ?
#
loop_
_entity_poly.entity_id
_entity_poly.type
_entity_poly.pdbx_seq_one_letter_code
_entity_poly.pdbx_strand_id
1 'polypeptide(L)'
;MTKSYIEQIANLLQMLQNLDRDLNLVSFNETEKKIYYTIAHEVHTKGKCNISDVITASGFSRSTVYKAIKSFEDENMVRLIQSNDDRREVYLDLITV
;
A
#
# COMPACT_ATOMS: atom_id res chain seq x y z
N MET A 1 17.49 9.01 -22.78
CA MET A 1 16.27 8.19 -22.61
C MET A 1 15.60 8.00 -23.95
N THR A 2 15.22 6.77 -24.25
CA THR A 2 14.57 6.48 -25.54
C THR A 2 13.09 6.86 -25.49
N LYS A 3 12.51 7.07 -26.68
CA LYS A 3 11.08 7.34 -26.82
C LYS A 3 10.21 6.26 -26.17
N SER A 4 10.65 4.98 -26.27
CA SER A 4 9.93 3.86 -25.69
C SER A 4 9.83 3.97 -24.15
N TYR A 5 10.89 4.39 -23.50
CA TYR A 5 10.86 4.60 -22.04
C TYR A 5 9.99 5.79 -21.66
N ILE A 6 10.02 6.83 -22.45
CA ILE A 6 9.15 8.01 -22.22
C ILE A 6 7.67 7.60 -22.29
N GLU A 7 7.30 6.80 -23.29
CA GLU A 7 5.94 6.29 -23.44
C GLU A 7 5.54 5.40 -22.25
N GLN A 8 6.45 4.51 -21.83
CA GLN A 8 6.18 3.63 -20.69
C GLN A 8 5.95 4.41 -19.41
N ILE A 9 6.78 5.42 -19.16
CA ILE A 9 6.64 6.28 -17.97
C ILE A 9 5.31 7.04 -18.01
N ALA A 10 4.96 7.61 -19.16
CA ALA A 10 3.72 8.36 -19.33
C ALA A 10 2.50 7.46 -19.09
N ASN A 11 2.52 6.25 -19.65
CA ASN A 11 1.44 5.28 -19.46
C ASN A 11 1.32 4.83 -18.02
N LEU A 12 2.44 4.57 -17.36
CA LEU A 12 2.46 4.16 -15.95
C LEU A 12 1.91 5.28 -15.06
N LEU A 13 2.33 6.51 -15.31
CA LEU A 13 1.83 7.66 -14.55
C LEU A 13 0.31 7.79 -14.70
N GLN A 14 -0.20 7.65 -15.91
CA GLN A 14 -1.65 7.72 -16.16
C GLN A 14 -2.39 6.60 -15.41
N MET A 15 -1.86 5.38 -15.43
CA MET A 15 -2.44 4.27 -14.70
C MET A 15 -2.48 4.53 -13.19
N LEU A 16 -1.39 5.05 -12.64
CA LEU A 16 -1.33 5.37 -11.20
C LEU A 16 -2.33 6.46 -10.84
N GLN A 17 -2.45 7.50 -11.66
CA GLN A 17 -3.42 8.58 -11.43
C GLN A 17 -4.86 8.06 -11.44
N ASN A 18 -5.16 7.16 -12.37
CA ASN A 18 -6.48 6.54 -12.44
C ASN A 18 -6.77 5.69 -11.21
N LEU A 19 -5.79 4.89 -10.76
CA LEU A 19 -5.92 4.07 -9.56
C LEU A 19 -6.05 4.92 -8.30
N ASP A 20 -5.29 6.00 -8.19
CA ASP A 20 -5.37 6.91 -7.04
C ASP A 20 -6.80 7.46 -6.91
N ARG A 21 -7.40 7.85 -8.02
CA ARG A 21 -8.77 8.34 -8.02
C ARG A 21 -9.77 7.24 -7.67
N ASP A 22 -9.63 6.08 -8.29
CA ASP A 22 -10.57 4.97 -8.12
C ASP A 22 -10.50 4.38 -6.70
N LEU A 23 -9.32 4.43 -6.07
CA LEU A 23 -9.08 3.93 -4.72
C LEU A 23 -9.19 5.01 -3.63
N ASN A 24 -9.57 6.22 -3.99
CA ASN A 24 -9.67 7.34 -3.05
C ASN A 24 -8.33 7.72 -2.40
N LEU A 25 -7.24 7.58 -3.13
CA LEU A 25 -5.91 7.90 -2.63
C LEU A 25 -5.50 9.36 -2.89
N VAL A 26 -6.32 10.13 -3.58
CA VAL A 26 -5.99 11.49 -4.01
C VAL A 26 -5.67 12.42 -2.84
N SER A 27 -6.35 12.23 -1.71
CA SER A 27 -6.13 13.05 -0.51
C SER A 27 -4.91 12.65 0.31
N PHE A 28 -4.30 11.51 0.00
CA PHE A 28 -3.12 11.03 0.73
C PHE A 28 -1.85 11.60 0.12
N ASN A 29 -0.80 11.76 0.94
CA ASN A 29 0.50 12.23 0.45
C ASN A 29 1.27 11.10 -0.25
N GLU A 30 2.42 11.44 -0.84
CA GLU A 30 3.20 10.48 -1.61
C GLU A 30 3.73 9.32 -0.75
N THR A 31 4.11 9.60 0.50
CA THR A 31 4.57 8.57 1.44
C THR A 31 3.45 7.58 1.74
N GLU A 32 2.27 8.07 2.02
CA GLU A 32 1.09 7.24 2.29
C GLU A 32 0.72 6.40 1.07
N LYS A 33 0.70 7.01 -0.11
CA LYS A 33 0.42 6.29 -1.37
C LYS A 33 1.42 5.16 -1.59
N LYS A 34 2.71 5.44 -1.38
CA LYS A 34 3.76 4.42 -1.55
C LYS A 34 3.57 3.26 -0.58
N ILE A 35 3.18 3.54 0.65
CA ILE A 35 2.90 2.51 1.64
C ILE A 35 1.68 1.68 1.21
N TYR A 36 0.63 2.31 0.71
CA TYR A 36 -0.55 1.60 0.20
C TYR A 36 -0.19 0.67 -0.96
N TYR A 37 0.59 1.17 -1.92
CA TYR A 37 1.05 0.35 -3.06
C TYR A 37 1.90 -0.82 -2.59
N THR A 38 2.74 -0.61 -1.56
CA THR A 38 3.57 -1.67 -0.98
C THR A 38 2.71 -2.76 -0.36
N ILE A 39 1.66 -2.38 0.37
CA ILE A 39 0.71 -3.34 0.94
C ILE A 39 0.08 -4.17 -0.18
N ALA A 40 -0.40 -3.52 -1.22
CA ALA A 40 -1.02 -4.20 -2.36
C ALA A 40 -0.05 -5.18 -3.03
N HIS A 41 1.21 -4.76 -3.22
CA HIS A 41 2.23 -5.60 -3.80
C HIS A 41 2.51 -6.84 -2.93
N GLU A 42 2.66 -6.65 -1.63
CA GLU A 42 2.93 -7.75 -0.70
C GLU A 42 1.75 -8.74 -0.65
N VAL A 43 0.53 -8.23 -0.61
CA VAL A 43 -0.67 -9.09 -0.65
C VAL A 43 -0.72 -9.90 -1.94
N HIS A 44 -0.42 -9.26 -3.06
CA HIS A 44 -0.45 -9.93 -4.36
C HIS A 44 0.64 -11.01 -4.48
N THR A 45 1.85 -10.72 -4.04
CA THR A 45 3.00 -11.63 -4.22
C THR A 45 3.06 -12.74 -3.19
N LYS A 46 2.67 -12.47 -1.95
CA LYS A 46 2.78 -13.43 -0.83
C LYS A 46 1.45 -13.97 -0.34
N GLY A 47 0.35 -13.39 -0.78
CA GLY A 47 -1.00 -13.74 -0.32
C GLY A 47 -1.34 -13.21 1.06
N LYS A 48 -0.36 -12.77 1.82
CA LYS A 48 -0.51 -12.18 3.15
C LYS A 48 0.49 -11.05 3.30
N CYS A 49 0.15 -10.07 4.12
CA CYS A 49 1.03 -8.95 4.39
C CYS A 49 0.96 -8.61 5.87
N ASN A 50 2.07 -8.73 6.59
CA ASN A 50 2.15 -8.22 7.96
C ASN A 50 2.83 -6.85 7.96
N ILE A 51 2.78 -6.16 9.10
CA ILE A 51 3.33 -4.81 9.20
C ILE A 51 4.84 -4.81 9.00
N SER A 52 5.54 -5.83 9.49
CA SER A 52 6.99 -5.95 9.32
C SER A 52 7.38 -6.04 7.84
N ASP A 53 6.58 -6.75 7.03
CA ASP A 53 6.80 -6.84 5.57
C ASP A 53 6.72 -5.46 4.93
N VAL A 54 5.73 -4.66 5.34
CA VAL A 54 5.56 -3.31 4.80
C VAL A 54 6.74 -2.41 5.17
N ILE A 55 7.19 -2.48 6.43
CA ILE A 55 8.34 -1.70 6.90
C ILE A 55 9.58 -2.06 6.09
N THR A 56 9.85 -3.35 5.91
CA THR A 56 11.02 -3.83 5.17
C THR A 56 10.93 -3.43 3.70
N ALA A 57 9.79 -3.68 3.06
CA ALA A 57 9.65 -3.46 1.62
C ALA A 57 9.57 -1.98 1.26
N SER A 58 8.94 -1.15 2.09
CA SER A 58 8.80 0.28 1.81
C SER A 58 10.06 1.09 2.14
N GLY A 59 10.86 0.61 3.09
CA GLY A 59 12.03 1.34 3.56
C GLY A 59 11.71 2.49 4.51
N PHE A 60 10.44 2.69 4.86
CA PHE A 60 10.05 3.72 5.83
C PHE A 60 10.18 3.22 7.26
N SER A 61 10.26 4.16 8.21
CA SER A 61 10.33 3.82 9.62
C SER A 61 9.02 3.17 10.09
N ARG A 62 9.11 2.43 11.19
CA ARG A 62 7.96 1.80 11.82
C ARG A 62 6.86 2.82 12.14
N SER A 63 7.24 3.96 12.73
CA SER A 63 6.26 4.99 13.10
C SER A 63 5.56 5.58 11.87
N THR A 64 6.28 5.80 10.77
CA THR A 64 5.72 6.31 9.53
C THR A 64 4.71 5.31 8.95
N VAL A 65 5.07 4.03 8.92
CA VAL A 65 4.20 2.97 8.41
C VAL A 65 2.93 2.85 9.27
N TYR A 66 3.08 2.83 10.60
CA TYR A 66 1.91 2.75 11.49
C TYR A 66 0.96 3.93 11.33
N LYS A 67 1.51 5.14 11.16
CA LYS A 67 0.68 6.34 10.93
C LYS A 67 -0.14 6.21 9.65
N ALA A 68 0.50 5.76 8.57
CA ALA A 68 -0.19 5.57 7.28
C ALA A 68 -1.28 4.51 7.40
N ILE A 69 -0.97 3.37 8.02
CA ILE A 69 -1.93 2.28 8.22
C ILE A 69 -3.13 2.77 9.04
N LYS A 70 -2.88 3.56 10.08
CA LYS A 70 -3.95 4.14 10.89
C LYS A 70 -4.87 5.02 10.05
N SER A 71 -4.30 5.85 9.19
CA SER A 71 -5.09 6.69 8.28
C SER A 71 -5.94 5.86 7.33
N PHE A 72 -5.36 4.80 6.78
CA PHE A 72 -6.11 3.88 5.89
C PHE A 72 -7.22 3.15 6.63
N GLU A 73 -6.95 2.74 7.86
CA GLU A 73 -7.95 2.08 8.70
C GLU A 73 -9.12 3.02 9.01
N ASP A 74 -8.82 4.27 9.34
CA ASP A 74 -9.84 5.28 9.63
C ASP A 74 -10.72 5.55 8.42
N GLU A 75 -10.20 5.39 7.20
CA GLU A 75 -10.95 5.56 5.95
C GLU A 75 -11.54 4.25 5.43
N ASN A 76 -11.48 3.18 6.21
CA ASN A 76 -11.99 1.85 5.82
C ASN A 76 -11.34 1.29 4.56
N MET A 77 -10.06 1.57 4.35
CA MET A 77 -9.32 1.09 3.19
C MET A 77 -8.48 -0.15 3.52
N VAL A 78 -8.11 -0.29 4.79
CA VAL A 78 -7.30 -1.40 5.29
C VAL A 78 -7.94 -1.91 6.57
N ARG A 79 -7.87 -3.21 6.76
CA ARG A 79 -8.34 -3.88 7.96
C ARG A 79 -7.19 -4.66 8.58
N LEU A 80 -7.08 -4.62 9.91
CA LEU A 80 -6.09 -5.40 10.64
C LEU A 80 -6.72 -6.71 11.08
N ILE A 81 -6.05 -7.81 10.77
CA ILE A 81 -6.51 -9.15 11.11
C ILE A 81 -5.45 -9.81 11.97
N GLN A 82 -5.84 -10.24 13.17
CA GLN A 82 -4.93 -10.95 14.05
C GLN A 82 -4.83 -12.41 13.62
N SER A 83 -3.60 -12.94 13.58
CA SER A 83 -3.37 -14.33 13.25
C SER A 83 -3.93 -15.25 14.35
N ASN A 84 -4.58 -16.34 13.94
CA ASN A 84 -5.06 -17.36 14.86
C ASN A 84 -3.91 -18.22 15.39
N ASP A 85 -2.84 -18.35 14.63
CA ASP A 85 -1.69 -19.20 14.98
C ASP A 85 -0.68 -18.48 15.87
N ASP A 86 -0.51 -17.17 15.66
CA ASP A 86 0.39 -16.34 16.45
C ASP A 86 -0.28 -15.00 16.76
N ARG A 87 -0.67 -14.82 18.02
CA ARG A 87 -1.36 -13.61 18.48
C ARG A 87 -0.50 -12.34 18.36
N ARG A 88 0.82 -12.49 18.18
CA ARG A 88 1.72 -11.35 17.99
C ARG A 88 1.72 -10.86 16.56
N GLU A 89 1.24 -11.68 15.63
CA GLU A 89 1.28 -11.37 14.23
C GLU A 89 -0.06 -10.79 13.79
N VAL A 90 0.02 -9.62 13.16
CA VAL A 90 -1.15 -8.93 12.64
C VAL A 90 -0.97 -8.79 11.14
N TYR A 91 -1.95 -9.22 10.39
CA TYR A 91 -1.97 -9.11 8.94
C TYR A 91 -2.81 -7.93 8.50
N LEU A 92 -2.43 -7.39 7.35
CA LEU A 92 -3.16 -6.31 6.70
C LEU A 92 -3.99 -6.90 5.57
N ASP A 93 -5.24 -6.49 5.51
CA ASP A 93 -6.15 -6.85 4.43
C ASP A 93 -6.65 -5.57 3.78
N LEU A 94 -6.63 -5.54 2.45
CA LEU A 94 -7.14 -4.40 1.69
C LEU A 94 -8.63 -4.56 1.52
N ILE A 95 -9.36 -3.51 1.88
CA ILE A 95 -10.80 -3.46 1.66
C ILE A 95 -11.00 -2.89 0.26
N THR A 96 -11.43 -3.76 -0.66
CA THR A 96 -11.71 -3.36 -2.04
C THR A 96 -13.20 -3.10 -2.21
N VAL A 97 -13.51 -2.10 -3.01
CA VAL A 97 -14.88 -1.72 -3.31
C VAL A 97 -15.36 -2.47 -4.54
#